data_3567f9007a33b80a0fc816255831a86a
#
_entry.id   3567f9007a33b80a0fc816255831a86a
#
_cell.length_a   1.000
_cell.length_b   1.000
_cell.length_c   1.000
_cell.angle_alpha   90.00
_cell.angle_beta   90.00
_cell.angle_gamma   90.00
#
_symmetry.space_group_name_H-M   'P 1'
#
loop_
_entity.id
_entity.type
_entity.pdbx_description
1 polymer ?
#
loop_
_entity_poly.entity_id
_entity_poly.type
_entity_poly.pdbx_seq_one_letter_code
_entity_poly.pdbx_strand_id
1 'polypeptide(L)'
;MSEAEKKSRIVPWLLVILPLWLLVSAGFALVKYFKDEKADAAKEEQRFVRSVSSESIADDLRKTIDVIGERNTGTPEKLSAMASMIAGSLGPSNTGYDVKQIEGPTGFPILMVEVQSKNRDASPVWLLTSYDSPQGSRGAEKNASGVAATLAAAQALANSSPAHPIRFLFLPHANEPDAPIIETALIVANLIKAAPNPKAILCIEAMGEAETLILTSRDTTAILPVEFQDLGKALGAEVICLGDDFDLASSLFEMNLPAIRVATRPTLLPQEKDDNTPFAPTAAASAGRLVELTRRLAKSP
;
A
#
# COMPACT_ATOMS: atom_id res chain seq x y z
N MET A 1 25.69 -37.94 -68.86
CA MET A 1 24.64 -37.22 -68.06
C MET A 1 25.11 -35.79 -67.98
N SER A 2 24.36 -34.90 -68.63
CA SER A 2 24.70 -33.47 -68.77
C SER A 2 24.53 -32.70 -67.45
N GLU A 3 25.38 -31.70 -67.21
CA GLU A 3 25.31 -30.80 -66.05
C GLU A 3 23.93 -30.13 -65.86
N ALA A 4 23.13 -30.02 -66.87
CA ALA A 4 21.79 -29.51 -66.90
C ALA A 4 20.77 -30.37 -66.08
N GLU A 5 20.96 -31.70 -66.07
CA GLU A 5 20.08 -32.61 -65.30
C GLU A 5 20.32 -32.57 -63.76
N LYS A 6 21.55 -32.20 -63.34
CA LYS A 6 21.83 -32.01 -61.90
C LYS A 6 21.24 -30.75 -61.32
N LYS A 7 21.11 -29.67 -62.10
CA LYS A 7 20.48 -28.43 -61.69
C LYS A 7 18.98 -28.56 -61.45
N SER A 8 18.32 -29.42 -62.17
CA SER A 8 16.87 -29.65 -62.09
C SER A 8 16.39 -30.29 -60.78
N ARG A 9 17.26 -30.97 -60.02
CA ARG A 9 16.90 -31.64 -58.77
C ARG A 9 17.00 -30.74 -57.51
N ILE A 10 17.76 -29.66 -57.58
CA ILE A 10 18.00 -28.74 -56.42
C ILE A 10 16.85 -27.75 -56.29
N VAL A 11 16.24 -27.33 -57.37
CA VAL A 11 15.15 -26.33 -57.36
C VAL A 11 13.92 -26.76 -56.57
N PRO A 12 13.37 -27.99 -56.71
CA PRO A 12 12.22 -28.40 -55.88
C PRO A 12 12.55 -28.53 -54.40
N TRP A 13 13.79 -28.88 -54.04
CA TRP A 13 14.23 -28.92 -52.65
C TRP A 13 14.34 -27.52 -52.03
N LEU A 14 14.82 -26.53 -52.78
CA LEU A 14 14.86 -25.14 -52.35
C LEU A 14 13.46 -24.56 -52.10
N LEU A 15 12.47 -24.92 -52.91
CA LEU A 15 11.09 -24.49 -52.78
C LEU A 15 10.40 -25.03 -51.51
N VAL A 16 10.89 -26.13 -50.95
CA VAL A 16 10.34 -26.71 -49.69
C VAL A 16 11.15 -26.25 -48.48
N ILE A 17 12.47 -26.25 -48.57
CA ILE A 17 13.36 -25.91 -47.44
C ILE A 17 13.27 -24.42 -47.08
N LEU A 18 13.17 -23.52 -48.07
CA LEU A 18 13.13 -22.08 -47.81
C LEU A 18 11.89 -21.63 -47.04
N PRO A 19 10.65 -22.05 -47.41
CA PRO A 19 9.47 -21.75 -46.60
C PRO A 19 9.50 -22.40 -45.21
N LEU A 20 9.99 -23.62 -45.08
CA LEU A 20 10.12 -24.31 -43.80
C LEU A 20 11.11 -23.59 -42.88
N TRP A 21 12.25 -23.15 -43.41
CA TRP A 21 13.24 -22.37 -42.69
C TRP A 21 12.69 -21.01 -42.25
N LEU A 22 11.92 -20.32 -43.11
CA LEU A 22 11.22 -19.08 -42.78
C LEU A 22 10.18 -19.27 -41.66
N LEU A 23 9.41 -20.35 -41.71
CA LEU A 23 8.44 -20.68 -40.63
C LEU A 23 9.11 -20.94 -39.28
N VAL A 24 10.21 -21.70 -39.28
CA VAL A 24 10.99 -22.01 -38.08
C VAL A 24 11.65 -20.73 -37.53
N SER A 25 12.23 -19.91 -38.39
CA SER A 25 12.86 -18.65 -37.95
C SER A 25 11.84 -17.62 -37.46
N ALA A 26 10.66 -17.54 -38.09
CA ALA A 26 9.56 -16.71 -37.61
C ALA A 26 9.02 -17.19 -36.24
N GLY A 27 8.88 -18.50 -36.04
CA GLY A 27 8.53 -19.09 -34.75
C GLY A 27 9.55 -18.78 -33.66
N PHE A 28 10.83 -18.90 -33.98
CA PHE A 28 11.91 -18.52 -33.04
C PHE A 28 11.90 -17.01 -32.69
N ALA A 29 11.70 -16.16 -33.71
CA ALA A 29 11.61 -14.71 -33.52
C ALA A 29 10.40 -14.32 -32.62
N LEU A 30 9.26 -14.99 -32.82
CA LEU A 30 8.05 -14.79 -32.00
C LEU A 30 8.28 -15.22 -30.54
N VAL A 31 8.85 -16.41 -30.33
CA VAL A 31 9.17 -16.89 -28.96
C VAL A 31 10.17 -15.96 -28.26
N LYS A 32 11.18 -15.49 -28.99
CA LYS A 32 12.16 -14.53 -28.47
C LYS A 32 11.49 -13.20 -28.13
N TYR A 33 10.64 -12.66 -29.00
CA TYR A 33 9.91 -11.43 -28.78
C TYR A 33 9.07 -11.50 -27.50
N PHE A 34 8.25 -12.55 -27.33
CA PHE A 34 7.45 -12.72 -26.11
C PHE A 34 8.30 -12.95 -24.85
N LYS A 35 9.47 -13.54 -24.98
CA LYS A 35 10.39 -13.74 -23.86
C LYS A 35 11.08 -12.44 -23.45
N ASP A 36 11.49 -11.64 -24.43
CA ASP A 36 12.10 -10.33 -24.22
C ASP A 36 11.06 -9.34 -23.67
N GLU A 37 9.83 -9.32 -24.21
CA GLU A 37 8.71 -8.51 -23.69
C GLU A 37 8.37 -8.83 -22.23
N LYS A 38 8.35 -10.13 -21.86
CA LYS A 38 8.16 -10.54 -20.45
C LYS A 38 9.35 -10.16 -19.57
N ALA A 39 10.58 -10.24 -20.10
CA ALA A 39 11.77 -9.86 -19.36
C ALA A 39 11.87 -8.33 -19.17
N ASP A 40 11.43 -7.56 -20.17
CA ASP A 40 11.42 -6.10 -20.12
C ASP A 40 10.28 -5.59 -19.22
N ALA A 41 9.10 -6.22 -19.25
CA ALA A 41 8.02 -5.95 -18.29
C ALA A 41 8.44 -6.27 -16.84
N ALA A 42 9.17 -7.37 -16.62
CA ALA A 42 9.72 -7.70 -15.31
C ALA A 42 10.82 -6.71 -14.84
N LYS A 43 11.61 -6.19 -15.78
CA LYS A 43 12.63 -5.15 -15.50
C LYS A 43 11.99 -3.78 -15.25
N GLU A 44 10.90 -3.43 -15.95
CA GLU A 44 10.12 -2.23 -15.66
C GLU A 44 9.44 -2.33 -14.29
N GLU A 45 8.84 -3.48 -13.94
CA GLU A 45 8.35 -3.72 -12.58
C GLU A 45 9.47 -3.56 -11.53
N GLN A 46 10.68 -4.01 -11.79
CA GLN A 46 11.83 -3.83 -10.88
C GLN A 46 12.38 -2.40 -10.87
N ARG A 47 12.28 -1.63 -11.96
CA ARG A 47 12.80 -0.26 -12.06
C ARG A 47 12.02 0.74 -11.21
N PHE A 48 10.76 0.48 -10.92
CA PHE A 48 9.87 1.37 -10.17
C PHE A 48 9.49 0.86 -8.78
N VAL A 49 9.98 -0.30 -8.36
CA VAL A 49 9.91 -0.71 -6.95
C VAL A 49 10.90 0.16 -6.19
N ARG A 50 10.46 1.31 -5.70
CA ARG A 50 11.18 2.01 -4.65
C ARG A 50 11.22 1.07 -3.46
N SER A 51 12.36 0.48 -3.19
CA SER A 51 12.58 -0.24 -1.95
C SER A 51 12.39 0.75 -0.80
N VAL A 52 11.67 0.35 0.23
CA VAL A 52 11.55 1.16 1.44
C VAL A 52 12.96 1.38 1.98
N SER A 53 13.42 2.63 2.00
CA SER A 53 14.75 2.99 2.51
C SER A 53 14.64 3.71 3.84
N SER A 54 15.61 3.48 4.72
CA SER A 54 15.71 4.19 5.99
C SER A 54 15.85 5.70 5.81
N GLU A 55 16.51 6.16 4.74
CA GLU A 55 16.66 7.58 4.43
C GLU A 55 15.33 8.25 4.08
N SER A 56 14.50 7.57 3.25
CA SER A 56 13.18 8.09 2.90
C SER A 56 12.28 8.18 4.14
N ILE A 57 12.27 7.13 4.95
CA ILE A 57 11.51 7.11 6.21
C ILE A 57 12.01 8.20 7.17
N ALA A 58 13.34 8.36 7.31
CA ALA A 58 13.91 9.41 8.15
C ALA A 58 13.49 10.81 7.71
N ASP A 59 13.45 11.08 6.40
CA ASP A 59 13.04 12.37 5.86
C ASP A 59 11.54 12.62 6.08
N ASP A 60 10.69 11.61 5.88
CA ASP A 60 9.26 11.71 6.13
C ASP A 60 8.95 11.91 7.62
N LEU A 61 9.62 11.18 8.51
CA LEU A 61 9.50 11.36 9.97
C LEU A 61 9.96 12.76 10.38
N ARG A 62 11.13 13.21 9.92
CA ARG A 62 11.65 14.56 10.20
C ARG A 62 10.68 15.64 9.73
N LYS A 63 10.16 15.54 8.51
CA LYS A 63 9.18 16.50 7.98
C LYS A 63 7.92 16.53 8.83
N THR A 64 7.41 15.37 9.21
CA THR A 64 6.16 15.26 9.95
C THR A 64 6.31 15.69 11.41
N ILE A 65 7.37 15.24 12.10
CA ILE A 65 7.55 15.43 13.55
C ILE A 65 8.25 16.77 13.87
N ASP A 66 9.34 17.07 13.15
CA ASP A 66 10.20 18.22 13.50
C ASP A 66 9.82 19.50 12.74
N VAL A 67 9.35 19.39 11.48
CA VAL A 67 9.02 20.56 10.67
C VAL A 67 7.55 20.93 10.84
N ILE A 68 6.62 19.98 10.65
CA ILE A 68 5.19 20.23 10.81
C ILE A 68 4.84 20.22 12.30
N GLY A 69 5.18 19.17 13.03
CA GLY A 69 4.95 19.02 14.45
C GLY A 69 3.52 18.68 14.81
N GLU A 70 3.00 19.29 15.85
CA GLU A 70 1.60 19.14 16.28
C GLU A 70 0.66 19.58 15.16
N ARG A 71 -0.30 18.73 14.82
CA ARG A 71 -1.19 18.86 13.65
C ARG A 71 -2.58 18.34 13.98
N ASN A 72 -3.44 19.22 14.41
CA ASN A 72 -4.81 18.90 14.84
C ASN A 72 -5.73 20.12 14.58
N THR A 73 -6.97 20.07 15.02
CA THR A 73 -7.92 21.17 14.86
C THR A 73 -7.48 22.45 15.56
N GLY A 74 -6.66 22.37 16.61
CA GLY A 74 -6.04 23.52 17.28
C GLY A 74 -4.90 24.16 16.49
N THR A 75 -4.35 23.47 15.50
CA THR A 75 -3.26 23.92 14.60
C THR A 75 -3.61 23.68 13.13
N PRO A 76 -4.68 24.30 12.61
CA PRO A 76 -5.26 23.97 11.31
C PRO A 76 -4.30 24.15 10.13
N GLU A 77 -3.38 25.12 10.20
CA GLU A 77 -2.36 25.35 9.19
C GLU A 77 -1.35 24.18 9.10
N LYS A 78 -1.06 23.55 10.23
CA LYS A 78 -0.17 22.38 10.31
C LYS A 78 -0.84 21.13 9.75
N LEU A 79 -2.13 20.93 10.08
CA LEU A 79 -2.93 19.86 9.53
C LEU A 79 -3.06 19.98 8.01
N SER A 80 -3.28 21.20 7.49
CA SER A 80 -3.29 21.50 6.03
C SER A 80 -1.93 21.26 5.38
N ALA A 81 -0.83 21.64 6.07
CA ALA A 81 0.53 21.40 5.59
C ALA A 81 0.81 19.89 5.45
N MET A 82 0.33 19.08 6.41
CA MET A 82 0.45 17.64 6.36
C MET A 82 -0.31 17.03 5.18
N ALA A 83 -1.56 17.44 4.96
CA ALA A 83 -2.34 17.00 3.80
C ALA A 83 -1.62 17.36 2.49
N SER A 84 -1.07 18.58 2.39
CA SER A 84 -0.33 19.05 1.22
C SER A 84 0.97 18.24 1.00
N MET A 85 1.69 17.90 2.06
CA MET A 85 2.90 17.06 1.99
C MET A 85 2.57 15.66 1.45
N ILE A 86 1.51 15.03 1.97
CA ILE A 86 1.05 13.70 1.50
C ILE A 86 0.65 13.77 0.02
N ALA A 87 -0.18 14.75 -0.36
CA ALA A 87 -0.64 14.92 -1.73
C ALA A 87 0.54 15.15 -2.70
N GLY A 88 1.52 15.97 -2.29
CA GLY A 88 2.74 16.19 -3.07
C GLY A 88 3.60 14.95 -3.20
N SER A 89 3.77 14.19 -2.11
CA SER A 89 4.58 12.95 -2.10
C SER A 89 4.00 11.84 -2.99
N LEU A 90 2.67 11.78 -3.11
CA LEU A 90 1.95 10.78 -3.89
C LEU A 90 1.48 11.30 -5.26
N GLY A 91 1.68 12.56 -5.56
CA GLY A 91 1.21 13.16 -6.81
C GLY A 91 1.83 12.58 -8.08
N PRO A 92 1.26 12.92 -9.25
CA PRO A 92 1.63 12.34 -10.55
C PRO A 92 3.13 12.42 -10.87
N SER A 93 3.80 13.50 -10.44
CA SER A 93 5.23 13.70 -10.70
C SER A 93 6.14 12.73 -9.93
N ASN A 94 5.66 12.17 -8.80
CA ASN A 94 6.45 11.31 -7.91
C ASN A 94 6.11 9.83 -8.04
N THR A 95 4.84 9.50 -8.24
CA THR A 95 4.34 8.12 -8.25
C THR A 95 3.45 7.79 -9.46
N GLY A 96 2.96 8.81 -10.14
CA GLY A 96 1.97 8.63 -11.20
C GLY A 96 0.52 8.53 -10.70
N TYR A 97 0.27 8.63 -9.38
CA TYR A 97 -1.09 8.57 -8.84
C TYR A 97 -1.89 9.85 -9.15
N ASP A 98 -3.19 9.66 -9.39
CA ASP A 98 -4.19 10.71 -9.26
C ASP A 98 -4.66 10.76 -7.79
N VAL A 99 -4.24 11.80 -7.07
CA VAL A 99 -4.59 11.97 -5.65
C VAL A 99 -5.97 12.59 -5.55
N LYS A 100 -6.97 11.78 -5.22
CA LYS A 100 -8.34 12.23 -5.01
C LYS A 100 -8.47 12.87 -3.63
N GLN A 101 -9.06 14.06 -3.59
CA GLN A 101 -9.42 14.73 -2.36
C GLN A 101 -10.93 14.58 -2.14
N ILE A 102 -11.31 14.00 -1.02
CA ILE A 102 -12.69 13.80 -0.60
C ILE A 102 -12.90 14.72 0.58
N GLU A 103 -14.02 15.42 0.63
CA GLU A 103 -14.36 16.29 1.74
C GLU A 103 -14.46 15.46 3.04
N GLY A 104 -13.61 15.80 4.00
CA GLY A 104 -13.59 15.19 5.31
C GLY A 104 -14.28 16.08 6.36
N PRO A 105 -14.39 15.60 7.61
CA PRO A 105 -14.90 16.41 8.72
C PRO A 105 -14.07 17.69 8.88
N THR A 106 -14.71 18.75 9.38
CA THR A 106 -14.06 20.05 9.69
C THR A 106 -13.39 20.73 8.49
N GLY A 107 -13.70 20.29 7.25
CA GLY A 107 -13.15 20.88 6.01
C GLY A 107 -11.76 20.39 5.61
N PHE A 108 -11.17 19.47 6.36
CA PHE A 108 -9.89 18.86 5.97
C PHE A 108 -10.10 17.64 5.07
N PRO A 109 -9.29 17.47 3.99
CA PRO A 109 -9.55 16.43 3.02
C PRO A 109 -9.14 15.03 3.49
N ILE A 110 -9.94 14.04 3.15
CA ILE A 110 -9.49 12.66 3.06
C ILE A 110 -8.77 12.53 1.71
N LEU A 111 -7.52 12.10 1.75
CA LEU A 111 -6.73 11.87 0.53
C LEU A 111 -6.78 10.40 0.16
N MET A 112 -7.07 10.10 -1.11
CA MET A 112 -7.14 8.73 -1.60
C MET A 112 -6.29 8.56 -2.85
N VAL A 113 -5.50 7.49 -2.88
CA VAL A 113 -4.83 6.98 -4.08
C VAL A 113 -5.15 5.50 -4.27
N GLU A 114 -5.13 5.04 -5.52
CA GLU A 114 -5.46 3.66 -5.87
C GLU A 114 -4.40 3.05 -6.79
N VAL A 115 -3.91 1.88 -6.42
CA VAL A 115 -3.20 0.97 -7.32
C VAL A 115 -4.26 0.14 -8.04
N GLN A 116 -4.39 0.36 -9.33
CA GLN A 116 -5.42 -0.31 -10.12
C GLN A 116 -5.09 -1.78 -10.35
N SER A 117 -6.11 -2.63 -10.30
CA SER A 117 -6.05 -4.01 -10.73
C SER A 117 -6.50 -4.15 -12.19
N LYS A 118 -6.06 -5.21 -12.86
CA LYS A 118 -6.61 -5.59 -14.18
C LYS A 118 -8.10 -5.94 -14.09
N ASN A 119 -8.54 -6.50 -12.97
CA ASN A 119 -9.95 -6.75 -12.67
C ASN A 119 -10.49 -5.64 -11.78
N ARG A 120 -11.24 -4.71 -12.36
CA ARG A 120 -11.82 -3.55 -11.64
C ARG A 120 -12.91 -3.93 -10.63
N ASP A 121 -13.53 -5.10 -10.81
CA ASP A 121 -14.61 -5.60 -9.95
C ASP A 121 -14.06 -6.47 -8.80
N ALA A 122 -12.75 -6.67 -8.74
CA ALA A 122 -12.13 -7.43 -7.67
C ALA A 122 -12.24 -6.69 -6.33
N SER A 123 -12.42 -7.45 -5.25
CA SER A 123 -12.49 -6.96 -3.87
C SER A 123 -11.25 -6.18 -3.49
N PRO A 124 -11.32 -4.88 -3.14
CA PRO A 124 -10.16 -4.07 -2.85
C PRO A 124 -9.54 -4.38 -1.48
N VAL A 125 -8.23 -4.16 -1.36
CA VAL A 125 -7.50 -4.07 -0.09
C VAL A 125 -7.41 -2.60 0.28
N TRP A 126 -7.89 -2.24 1.48
CA TRP A 126 -7.89 -0.87 1.98
C TRP A 126 -6.80 -0.69 3.04
N LEU A 127 -5.99 0.35 2.91
CA LEU A 127 -5.04 0.81 3.92
C LEU A 127 -5.46 2.20 4.37
N LEU A 128 -5.74 2.35 5.64
CA LEU A 128 -6.22 3.57 6.27
C LEU A 128 -5.17 4.04 7.25
N THR A 129 -4.83 5.32 7.24
CA THR A 129 -3.95 5.94 8.22
C THR A 129 -4.41 7.37 8.48
N SER A 130 -4.31 7.86 9.69
CA SER A 130 -4.62 9.26 9.99
C SER A 130 -3.37 10.12 9.93
N TYR A 131 -3.54 11.40 9.58
CA TYR A 131 -2.42 12.33 9.51
C TYR A 131 -2.45 13.44 10.58
N ASP A 132 -3.45 13.41 11.46
CA ASP A 132 -3.51 14.24 12.67
C ASP A 132 -2.55 13.76 13.77
N SER A 133 -2.45 14.54 14.83
CA SER A 133 -1.76 14.17 16.07
C SER A 133 -2.62 14.51 17.28
N PRO A 134 -2.41 13.83 18.42
CA PRO A 134 -3.04 14.24 19.68
C PRO A 134 -2.70 15.69 20.04
N GLN A 135 -3.61 16.36 20.72
CA GLN A 135 -3.40 17.72 21.20
C GLN A 135 -2.24 17.77 22.20
N GLY A 136 -1.35 18.75 22.04
CA GLY A 136 -0.16 18.92 22.88
C GLY A 136 0.96 17.93 22.56
N SER A 137 0.86 17.16 21.46
CA SER A 137 1.87 16.20 21.04
C SER A 137 2.23 16.37 19.56
N ARG A 138 3.49 16.09 19.22
CA ARG A 138 3.93 16.00 17.81
C ARG A 138 3.45 14.72 17.13
N GLY A 139 2.89 13.76 17.90
CA GLY A 139 2.34 12.51 17.40
C GLY A 139 3.34 11.70 16.61
N ALA A 140 4.45 11.32 17.24
CA ALA A 140 5.51 10.56 16.59
C ALA A 140 5.04 9.16 16.21
N GLU A 141 4.41 8.44 17.14
CA GLU A 141 3.78 7.14 16.90
C GLU A 141 2.29 7.27 16.57
N LYS A 142 1.60 8.31 17.07
CA LYS A 142 0.21 8.66 16.72
C LYS A 142 0.12 9.98 15.91
N ASN A 143 0.35 10.02 14.59
CA ASN A 143 0.57 8.83 13.79
C ASN A 143 1.62 9.12 12.69
N ALA A 144 2.72 9.84 13.01
CA ALA A 144 3.75 10.15 12.01
C ALA A 144 4.40 8.88 11.43
N SER A 145 4.68 7.89 12.30
CA SER A 145 5.28 6.62 11.86
C SER A 145 4.33 5.81 10.97
N GLY A 146 3.04 5.78 11.30
CA GLY A 146 2.02 5.13 10.47
C GLY A 146 1.85 5.81 9.11
N VAL A 147 1.87 7.14 9.06
CA VAL A 147 1.84 7.90 7.80
C VAL A 147 3.09 7.61 6.96
N ALA A 148 4.29 7.67 7.55
CA ALA A 148 5.54 7.40 6.83
C ALA A 148 5.55 5.97 6.25
N ALA A 149 5.12 4.97 7.02
CA ALA A 149 5.01 3.59 6.55
C ALA A 149 3.98 3.42 5.42
N THR A 150 2.83 4.11 5.52
CA THR A 150 1.79 4.06 4.50
C THR A 150 2.20 4.79 3.22
N LEU A 151 2.89 5.93 3.33
CA LEU A 151 3.49 6.63 2.18
C LEU A 151 4.50 5.74 1.46
N ALA A 152 5.41 5.12 2.22
CA ALA A 152 6.40 4.20 1.67
C ALA A 152 5.75 3.00 0.98
N ALA A 153 4.67 2.46 1.56
CA ALA A 153 3.91 1.36 0.96
C ALA A 153 3.22 1.79 -0.34
N ALA A 154 2.58 2.95 -0.36
CA ALA A 154 1.95 3.50 -1.56
C ALA A 154 2.98 3.73 -2.68
N GLN A 155 4.15 4.31 -2.35
CA GLN A 155 5.24 4.52 -3.31
C GLN A 155 5.85 3.21 -3.83
N ALA A 156 6.06 2.22 -2.94
CA ALA A 156 6.64 0.92 -3.31
C ALA A 156 5.70 0.06 -4.17
N LEU A 157 4.40 0.29 -4.07
CA LEU A 157 3.37 -0.43 -4.83
C LEU A 157 2.88 0.36 -6.06
N ALA A 158 3.35 1.59 -6.25
CA ALA A 158 3.08 2.37 -7.45
C ALA A 158 3.55 1.58 -8.69
N ASN A 159 2.75 1.61 -9.75
CA ASN A 159 3.01 0.87 -10.99
C ASN A 159 3.02 -0.67 -10.88
N SER A 160 2.64 -1.23 -9.73
CA SER A 160 2.38 -2.68 -9.64
C SER A 160 1.04 -3.03 -10.32
N SER A 161 0.87 -4.29 -10.71
CA SER A 161 -0.37 -4.81 -11.30
C SER A 161 -0.95 -5.92 -10.42
N PRO A 162 -1.55 -5.57 -9.28
CA PRO A 162 -2.09 -6.55 -8.34
C PRO A 162 -3.35 -7.23 -8.90
N ALA A 163 -3.70 -8.42 -8.34
CA ALA A 163 -4.96 -9.08 -8.68
C ALA A 163 -6.18 -8.34 -8.09
N HIS A 164 -6.00 -7.70 -6.93
CA HIS A 164 -6.99 -6.90 -6.24
C HIS A 164 -6.56 -5.43 -6.18
N PRO A 165 -7.45 -4.45 -6.40
CA PRO A 165 -7.09 -3.04 -6.24
C PRO A 165 -6.60 -2.76 -4.82
N ILE A 166 -5.63 -1.85 -4.68
CA ILE A 166 -5.15 -1.41 -3.37
C ILE A 166 -5.50 0.07 -3.22
N ARG A 167 -6.21 0.41 -2.17
CA ARG A 167 -6.66 1.78 -1.87
C ARG A 167 -6.01 2.29 -0.61
N PHE A 168 -5.28 3.37 -0.71
CA PHE A 168 -4.67 4.06 0.41
C PHE A 168 -5.50 5.30 0.74
N LEU A 169 -5.92 5.41 2.00
CA LEU A 169 -6.64 6.57 2.52
C LEU A 169 -5.84 7.22 3.65
N PHE A 170 -5.65 8.53 3.53
CA PHE A 170 -5.06 9.35 4.58
C PHE A 170 -6.15 10.25 5.15
N LEU A 171 -6.39 10.14 6.45
CA LEU A 171 -7.55 10.67 7.14
C LEU A 171 -7.16 11.86 8.01
N PRO A 172 -7.98 12.93 8.07
CA PRO A 172 -7.64 14.13 8.83
C PRO A 172 -7.76 13.96 10.34
N HIS A 173 -8.57 13.01 10.81
CA HIS A 173 -8.91 12.88 12.23
C HIS A 173 -9.01 11.42 12.64
N ALA A 174 -8.24 11.02 13.65
CA ALA A 174 -8.37 9.77 14.39
C ALA A 174 -7.68 9.82 15.77
N ASN A 175 -6.86 10.84 16.06
CA ASN A 175 -6.03 10.87 17.25
C ASN A 175 -6.34 12.03 18.21
N GLU A 176 -7.19 12.95 17.83
CA GLU A 176 -7.61 14.06 18.67
C GLU A 176 -8.70 13.60 19.64
N PRO A 177 -8.66 13.98 20.93
CA PRO A 177 -9.68 13.59 21.93
C PRO A 177 -11.10 14.01 21.54
N ASP A 178 -11.23 15.20 20.95
CA ASP A 178 -12.50 15.79 20.51
C ASP A 178 -12.66 15.67 18.97
N ALA A 179 -11.83 14.84 18.34
CA ALA A 179 -11.88 14.68 16.90
C ALA A 179 -13.19 14.02 16.47
N PRO A 180 -13.73 14.44 15.33
CA PRO A 180 -14.89 13.79 14.74
C PRO A 180 -14.50 12.42 14.14
N ILE A 181 -13.91 11.54 14.98
CA ILE A 181 -13.50 10.19 14.57
C ILE A 181 -14.70 9.39 14.05
N ILE A 182 -15.86 9.56 14.70
CA ILE A 182 -17.10 8.90 14.28
C ILE A 182 -17.52 9.40 12.89
N GLU A 183 -17.43 10.71 12.62
CA GLU A 183 -17.75 11.28 11.32
C GLU A 183 -16.74 10.81 10.27
N THR A 184 -15.45 10.78 10.60
CA THR A 184 -14.41 10.22 9.72
C THR A 184 -14.70 8.75 9.41
N ALA A 185 -15.01 7.95 10.44
CA ALA A 185 -15.34 6.53 10.28
C ALA A 185 -16.60 6.32 9.43
N LEU A 186 -17.63 7.17 9.58
CA LEU A 186 -18.84 7.14 8.75
C LEU A 186 -18.55 7.42 7.29
N ILE A 187 -17.75 8.45 6.97
CA ILE A 187 -17.37 8.75 5.59
C ILE A 187 -16.58 7.59 4.99
N VAL A 188 -15.60 7.06 5.72
CA VAL A 188 -14.79 5.91 5.30
C VAL A 188 -15.66 4.67 5.09
N ALA A 189 -16.59 4.38 6.02
CA ALA A 189 -17.50 3.25 5.91
C ALA A 189 -18.39 3.36 4.66
N ASN A 190 -18.87 4.55 4.34
CA ASN A 190 -19.66 4.80 3.13
C ASN A 190 -18.83 4.61 1.85
N LEU A 191 -17.57 5.07 1.84
CA LEU A 191 -16.66 4.86 0.72
C LEU A 191 -16.38 3.35 0.49
N ILE A 192 -16.16 2.61 1.57
CA ILE A 192 -15.92 1.16 1.51
C ILE A 192 -17.17 0.44 1.03
N LYS A 193 -18.36 0.76 1.56
CA LYS A 193 -19.63 0.13 1.17
C LYS A 193 -20.08 0.46 -0.26
N ALA A 194 -19.64 1.59 -0.80
CA ALA A 194 -19.89 1.96 -2.20
C ALA A 194 -19.01 1.20 -3.21
N ALA A 195 -17.99 0.51 -2.74
CA ALA A 195 -17.10 -0.33 -3.54
C ALA A 195 -17.52 -1.82 -3.45
N PRO A 196 -16.94 -2.72 -4.28
CA PRO A 196 -17.04 -4.15 -4.05
C PRO A 196 -16.64 -4.51 -2.62
N ASN A 197 -17.19 -5.59 -2.06
CA ASN A 197 -16.87 -6.04 -0.72
C ASN A 197 -15.37 -6.05 -0.49
N PRO A 198 -14.87 -5.44 0.60
CA PRO A 198 -13.44 -5.35 0.84
C PRO A 198 -12.84 -6.74 1.07
N LYS A 199 -11.67 -6.99 0.50
CA LYS A 199 -10.88 -8.18 0.81
C LYS A 199 -10.23 -8.07 2.19
N ALA A 200 -9.74 -6.89 2.51
CA ALA A 200 -9.18 -6.54 3.81
C ALA A 200 -9.29 -5.04 4.05
N ILE A 201 -9.42 -4.65 5.32
CA ILE A 201 -9.37 -3.26 5.78
C ILE A 201 -8.28 -3.19 6.85
N LEU A 202 -7.19 -2.49 6.55
CA LEU A 202 -6.04 -2.34 7.43
C LEU A 202 -5.97 -0.90 7.94
N CYS A 203 -6.02 -0.71 9.25
CA CYS A 203 -5.82 0.59 9.91
C CYS A 203 -4.38 0.64 10.42
N ILE A 204 -3.57 1.52 9.85
CA ILE A 204 -2.12 1.59 10.07
C ILE A 204 -1.81 2.64 11.12
N GLU A 205 -1.18 2.23 12.22
CA GLU A 205 -0.80 3.09 13.35
C GLU A 205 0.53 2.65 13.94
N ALA A 206 1.28 3.59 14.55
CA ALA A 206 2.45 3.30 15.40
C ALA A 206 3.43 2.27 14.77
N MET A 207 4.05 2.65 13.67
CA MET A 207 4.92 1.77 12.87
C MET A 207 6.42 1.93 13.17
N GLY A 208 6.78 2.57 14.29
CA GLY A 208 8.18 2.96 14.54
C GLY A 208 8.90 2.19 15.65
N GLU A 209 8.20 1.44 16.52
CA GLU A 209 8.80 0.87 17.73
C GLU A 209 9.51 -0.48 17.50
N ALA A 210 8.96 -1.34 16.65
CA ALA A 210 9.55 -2.64 16.34
C ALA A 210 9.49 -2.96 14.86
N GLU A 211 10.26 -3.95 14.44
CA GLU A 211 10.21 -4.46 13.07
C GLU A 211 9.02 -5.39 12.84
N THR A 212 8.55 -6.07 13.90
CA THR A 212 7.46 -7.05 13.83
C THR A 212 6.12 -6.35 13.85
N LEU A 213 5.21 -6.76 12.96
CA LEU A 213 3.84 -6.26 12.92
C LEU A 213 2.98 -6.96 13.97
N ILE A 214 2.16 -6.19 14.64
CA ILE A 214 1.08 -6.65 15.52
C ILE A 214 -0.24 -6.40 14.80
N LEU A 215 -1.01 -7.46 14.57
CA LEU A 215 -2.33 -7.41 13.95
C LEU A 215 -3.38 -7.57 15.04
N THR A 216 -4.23 -6.59 15.24
CA THR A 216 -5.29 -6.62 16.24
C THR A 216 -6.66 -6.39 15.62
N SER A 217 -7.68 -7.09 16.11
CA SER A 217 -9.07 -6.89 15.72
C SER A 217 -10.01 -7.25 16.87
N ARG A 218 -11.18 -6.61 16.92
CA ARG A 218 -12.27 -7.03 17.78
C ARG A 218 -12.93 -8.33 17.34
N ASP A 219 -12.81 -8.67 16.07
CA ASP A 219 -13.33 -9.91 15.52
C ASP A 219 -12.20 -10.89 15.26
N THR A 220 -12.15 -11.95 16.06
CA THR A 220 -11.21 -13.04 15.88
C THR A 220 -11.34 -13.70 14.50
N THR A 221 -12.56 -13.70 13.93
CA THR A 221 -12.81 -14.27 12.61
C THR A 221 -12.24 -13.44 11.48
N ALA A 222 -12.10 -12.12 11.65
CA ALA A 222 -11.47 -11.23 10.67
C ALA A 222 -9.96 -11.42 10.55
N ILE A 223 -9.30 -11.83 11.65
CA ILE A 223 -7.85 -12.11 11.70
C ILE A 223 -7.55 -13.58 11.41
N LEU A 224 -8.54 -14.45 11.61
CA LEU A 224 -8.42 -15.91 11.50
C LEU A 224 -8.72 -16.52 10.11
N PRO A 225 -9.10 -15.83 9.03
CA PRO A 225 -9.02 -16.46 7.73
C PRO A 225 -7.64 -17.11 7.59
N VAL A 226 -7.60 -18.36 7.16
CA VAL A 226 -6.36 -19.16 7.04
C VAL A 226 -5.25 -18.38 6.35
N GLU A 227 -5.62 -17.52 5.41
CA GLU A 227 -4.76 -16.58 4.69
C GLU A 227 -3.99 -15.63 5.62
N PHE A 228 -4.61 -15.07 6.66
CA PHE A 228 -3.93 -14.20 7.62
C PHE A 228 -3.07 -14.95 8.61
N GLN A 229 -3.43 -16.17 9.00
CA GLN A 229 -2.59 -17.00 9.87
C GLN A 229 -1.30 -17.43 9.18
N ASP A 230 -1.38 -17.84 7.93
CA ASP A 230 -0.21 -18.20 7.14
C ASP A 230 0.63 -16.97 6.80
N LEU A 231 0.00 -15.83 6.53
CA LEU A 231 0.68 -14.55 6.36
C LEU A 231 1.37 -14.10 7.65
N GLY A 232 0.72 -14.20 8.80
CA GLY A 232 1.30 -13.86 10.09
C GLY A 232 2.58 -14.64 10.35
N LYS A 233 2.57 -15.96 10.15
CA LYS A 233 3.75 -16.81 10.29
C LYS A 233 4.85 -16.48 9.27
N ALA A 234 4.50 -16.28 8.01
CA ALA A 234 5.45 -15.99 6.95
C ALA A 234 6.11 -14.62 7.08
N LEU A 235 5.42 -13.65 7.71
CA LEU A 235 5.92 -12.29 7.94
C LEU A 235 6.54 -12.11 9.32
N GLY A 236 6.45 -13.12 10.21
CA GLY A 236 6.83 -12.98 11.61
C GLY A 236 5.94 -11.98 12.36
N ALA A 237 4.67 -11.85 11.96
CA ALA A 237 3.71 -10.97 12.61
C ALA A 237 3.06 -11.69 13.81
N GLU A 238 2.86 -10.96 14.90
CA GLU A 238 2.02 -11.42 16.00
C GLU A 238 0.57 -11.10 15.70
N VAL A 239 -0.30 -12.07 15.90
CA VAL A 239 -1.74 -11.90 15.78
C VAL A 239 -2.33 -11.86 17.17
N ILE A 240 -2.80 -10.68 17.59
CA ILE A 240 -3.39 -10.46 18.91
C ILE A 240 -4.84 -10.01 18.72
N CYS A 241 -5.76 -10.67 19.41
CA CYS A 241 -7.14 -10.23 19.50
C CYS A 241 -7.32 -9.43 20.79
N LEU A 242 -7.49 -8.12 20.68
CA LEU A 242 -7.79 -7.25 21.81
C LEU A 242 -9.18 -6.65 21.66
N GLY A 243 -9.92 -6.59 22.78
CA GLY A 243 -11.33 -6.25 22.79
C GLY A 243 -11.68 -4.76 22.83
N ASP A 244 -10.80 -3.86 23.30
CA ASP A 244 -11.24 -2.55 23.81
C ASP A 244 -10.41 -1.33 23.34
N ASP A 245 -9.74 -1.41 22.22
CA ASP A 245 -9.02 -0.25 21.68
C ASP A 245 -10.01 0.73 21.03
N PHE A 246 -10.08 1.96 21.55
CA PHE A 246 -10.84 3.06 20.98
C PHE A 246 -10.04 3.67 19.80
N ASP A 247 -9.94 2.95 18.72
CA ASP A 247 -9.26 3.37 17.51
C ASP A 247 -10.22 3.37 16.31
N LEU A 248 -9.69 3.75 15.15
CA LEU A 248 -10.44 3.74 13.91
C LEU A 248 -10.94 2.33 13.55
N ALA A 249 -10.13 1.30 13.79
CA ALA A 249 -10.51 -0.08 13.47
C ALA A 249 -11.71 -0.53 14.31
N SER A 250 -11.75 -0.16 15.60
CA SER A 250 -12.89 -0.41 16.49
C SER A 250 -14.15 0.31 16.03
N SER A 251 -14.02 1.58 15.62
CA SER A 251 -15.16 2.35 15.10
C SER A 251 -15.73 1.76 13.81
N LEU A 252 -14.87 1.28 12.92
CA LEU A 252 -15.30 0.60 11.69
C LEU A 252 -15.95 -0.76 11.98
N PHE A 253 -15.45 -1.49 12.97
CA PHE A 253 -16.04 -2.75 13.40
C PHE A 253 -17.49 -2.55 13.89
N GLU A 254 -17.76 -1.51 14.67
CA GLU A 254 -19.13 -1.16 15.12
C GLU A 254 -20.06 -0.84 13.94
N MET A 255 -19.50 -0.46 12.78
CA MET A 255 -20.23 -0.22 11.54
C MET A 255 -20.34 -1.47 10.64
N ASN A 256 -20.05 -2.66 11.16
CA ASN A 256 -20.01 -3.96 10.48
C ASN A 256 -18.96 -4.04 9.37
N LEU A 257 -17.82 -3.39 9.57
CA LEU A 257 -16.66 -3.49 8.70
C LEU A 257 -15.51 -4.15 9.49
N PRO A 258 -15.09 -5.39 9.12
CA PRO A 258 -14.07 -6.12 9.86
C PRO A 258 -12.68 -5.53 9.60
N ALA A 259 -12.37 -4.43 10.27
CA ALA A 259 -11.09 -3.76 10.17
C ALA A 259 -10.06 -4.38 11.11
N ILE A 260 -8.80 -4.37 10.67
CA ILE A 260 -7.65 -4.88 11.40
C ILE A 260 -6.70 -3.70 11.64
N ARG A 261 -6.35 -3.47 12.89
CA ARG A 261 -5.28 -2.53 13.23
C ARG A 261 -3.93 -3.20 12.95
N VAL A 262 -3.04 -2.51 12.28
CA VAL A 262 -1.66 -2.92 11.98
C VAL A 262 -0.72 -1.91 12.62
N ALA A 263 0.09 -2.37 13.56
CA ALA A 263 1.02 -1.53 14.31
C ALA A 263 2.27 -2.33 14.69
N THR A 264 3.24 -1.68 15.31
CA THR A 264 4.44 -2.34 15.87
C THR A 264 4.47 -2.30 17.40
N ARG A 265 3.41 -1.74 18.01
CA ARG A 265 3.22 -1.66 19.46
C ARG A 265 1.73 -1.68 19.82
N PRO A 266 1.38 -1.98 21.07
CA PRO A 266 0.04 -1.73 21.60
C PRO A 266 -0.35 -0.26 21.49
N THR A 267 -1.65 0.04 21.61
CA THR A 267 -2.14 1.42 21.59
C THR A 267 -1.51 2.26 22.70
N LEU A 268 -1.07 3.48 22.33
CA LEU A 268 -0.54 4.45 23.29
C LEU A 268 -1.61 4.89 24.29
N LEU A 269 -1.26 4.88 25.56
CA LEU A 269 -2.12 5.43 26.61
C LEU A 269 -2.18 6.96 26.49
N PRO A 270 -3.29 7.61 26.86
CA PRO A 270 -3.45 9.06 26.75
C PRO A 270 -2.39 9.90 27.48
N GLN A 271 -1.80 9.34 28.55
CA GLN A 271 -0.75 10.00 29.36
C GLN A 271 0.66 9.78 28.82
N GLU A 272 0.86 8.90 27.86
CA GLU A 272 2.19 8.67 27.25
C GLU A 272 2.60 9.83 26.36
N LYS A 273 3.83 10.30 26.54
CA LYS A 273 4.40 11.32 25.65
C LYS A 273 4.80 10.69 24.32
N ASP A 274 4.33 11.30 23.26
CA ASP A 274 4.52 10.82 21.89
C ASP A 274 5.27 11.85 21.02
N ASP A 275 6.43 12.26 21.50
CA ASP A 275 7.26 13.29 20.84
C ASP A 275 8.62 12.79 20.33
N ASN A 276 8.98 11.56 20.66
CA ASN A 276 10.28 10.99 20.29
C ASN A 276 10.23 10.44 18.86
N THR A 277 11.08 10.94 17.99
CA THR A 277 11.20 10.45 16.63
C THR A 277 11.64 8.99 16.63
N PRO A 278 10.89 8.10 15.98
CA PRO A 278 11.22 6.69 15.85
C PRO A 278 12.59 6.47 15.17
N PHE A 279 13.23 5.35 15.48
CA PHE A 279 14.47 4.96 14.80
C PHE A 279 14.17 4.55 13.36
N ALA A 280 14.64 5.34 12.41
CA ALA A 280 14.29 5.19 11.00
C ALA A 280 14.56 3.78 10.40
N PRO A 281 15.66 3.08 10.73
CA PRO A 281 15.85 1.70 10.26
C PRO A 281 14.76 0.73 10.72
N THR A 282 14.32 0.81 11.98
CA THR A 282 13.22 0.00 12.52
C THR A 282 11.90 0.31 11.80
N ALA A 283 11.58 1.60 11.67
CA ALA A 283 10.39 2.04 10.94
C ALA A 283 10.42 1.65 9.45
N ALA A 284 11.59 1.64 8.82
CA ALA A 284 11.75 1.17 7.45
C ALA A 284 11.55 -0.34 7.32
N ALA A 285 12.02 -1.12 8.27
CA ALA A 285 11.82 -2.57 8.31
C ALA A 285 10.33 -2.92 8.47
N SER A 286 9.62 -2.27 9.40
CA SER A 286 8.18 -2.46 9.60
C SER A 286 7.37 -2.03 8.36
N ALA A 287 7.72 -0.89 7.74
CA ALA A 287 7.11 -0.45 6.49
C ALA A 287 7.34 -1.45 5.35
N GLY A 288 8.53 -2.06 5.26
CA GLY A 288 8.82 -3.14 4.33
C GLY A 288 7.91 -4.37 4.55
N ARG A 289 7.63 -4.72 5.80
CA ARG A 289 6.68 -5.80 6.16
C ARG A 289 5.25 -5.42 5.79
N LEU A 290 4.85 -4.16 5.97
CA LEU A 290 3.55 -3.66 5.51
C LEU A 290 3.39 -3.78 3.98
N VAL A 291 4.42 -3.42 3.22
CA VAL A 291 4.43 -3.61 1.76
C VAL A 291 4.24 -5.08 1.39
N GLU A 292 4.94 -5.98 2.04
CA GLU A 292 4.83 -7.42 1.75
C GLU A 292 3.46 -7.98 2.15
N LEU A 293 2.93 -7.59 3.31
CA LEU A 293 1.57 -7.93 3.75
C LEU A 293 0.55 -7.50 2.69
N THR A 294 0.61 -6.23 2.29
CA THR A 294 -0.31 -5.66 1.30
C THR A 294 -0.21 -6.37 -0.05
N ARG A 295 1.03 -6.63 -0.50
CA ARG A 295 1.29 -7.32 -1.76
C ARG A 295 0.71 -8.73 -1.76
N ARG A 296 0.83 -9.49 -0.67
CA ARG A 296 0.27 -10.83 -0.54
C ARG A 296 -1.24 -10.82 -0.53
N LEU A 297 -1.86 -9.92 0.24
CA LEU A 297 -3.31 -9.76 0.25
C LEU A 297 -3.85 -9.40 -1.14
N ALA A 298 -3.14 -8.56 -1.87
CA ALA A 298 -3.55 -8.14 -3.21
C ALA A 298 -3.22 -9.14 -4.32
N LYS A 299 -2.40 -10.18 -4.06
CA LYS A 299 -2.06 -11.25 -5.01
C LYS A 299 -2.95 -12.48 -4.87
N SER A 300 -3.47 -12.74 -3.67
CA SER A 300 -4.28 -13.93 -3.39
C SER A 300 -5.55 -13.92 -4.26
N PRO A 301 -5.90 -15.04 -4.91
CA PRO A 301 -7.11 -15.15 -5.74
C PRO A 301 -8.40 -15.03 -4.92
#